data_03b56bad32241d15abc0ef41f64e6f65
#
_entry.id   03b56bad32241d15abc0ef41f64e6f65
#
_cell.length_a   1.000
_cell.length_b   1.000
_cell.length_c   1.000
_cell.angle_alpha   90.00
_cell.angle_beta   90.00
_cell.angle_gamma   90.00
#
_symmetry.space_group_name_H-M   'P 1'
#
loop_
_entity.id
_entity.type
_entity.pdbx_description
1 polymer ?
#
loop_
_entity_poly.entity_id
_entity_poly.type
_entity_poly.pdbx_seq_one_letter_code
_entity_poly.pdbx_strand_id
1 'polypeptide(L)'
;MKRRILLVDDDVAVLLTLKAVLEMHDFDVHTATSVSDAKTKLDTGSYHMVITDMRMETETAGWQVVQAARAQKYRPATAILTAYPPPDSNWQDRGAQSLLVKPIGTRDLVRQIEALLVNHEDEKQSQSLDRSLQATRADFPEKNNRKVS
;
A
#
# COMPACT_ATOMS: atom_id res chain seq x y z
N MET A 1 -14.43 -6.00 11.02
CA MET A 1 -13.21 -5.24 11.33
C MET A 1 -12.94 -4.21 10.25
N LYS A 2 -12.73 -2.98 10.67
CA LYS A 2 -12.48 -1.92 9.71
C LYS A 2 -11.07 -2.04 9.14
N ARG A 3 -10.93 -1.75 7.87
CA ARG A 3 -9.61 -1.67 7.25
C ARG A 3 -8.98 -0.33 7.62
N ARG A 4 -7.71 -0.38 7.99
CA ARG A 4 -6.99 0.80 8.44
C ARG A 4 -6.11 1.34 7.33
N ILE A 5 -6.24 2.65 7.09
CA ILE A 5 -5.50 3.38 6.06
C ILE A 5 -4.66 4.45 6.71
N LEU A 6 -3.40 4.56 6.28
CA LEU A 6 -2.55 5.69 6.64
C LEU A 6 -2.52 6.66 5.46
N LEU A 7 -2.95 7.90 5.69
CA LEU A 7 -2.88 8.97 4.70
C LEU A 7 -1.70 9.87 5.05
N VAL A 8 -0.85 10.13 4.08
CA VAL A 8 0.34 10.96 4.27
C VAL A 8 0.33 12.13 3.28
N ASP A 9 0.27 13.34 3.79
CA ASP A 9 0.28 14.57 2.98
C ASP A 9 0.65 15.73 3.91
N ASP A 10 1.44 16.67 3.43
CA ASP A 10 1.80 17.84 4.23
C ASP A 10 0.70 18.89 4.25
N ASP A 11 -0.32 18.76 3.43
CA ASP A 11 -1.48 19.65 3.41
C ASP A 11 -2.55 19.11 4.36
N VAL A 12 -2.67 19.73 5.52
CA VAL A 12 -3.61 19.30 6.56
C VAL A 12 -5.06 19.37 6.08
N ALA A 13 -5.41 20.33 5.24
CA ALA A 13 -6.77 20.44 4.72
C ALA A 13 -7.12 19.24 3.85
N VAL A 14 -6.18 18.79 3.01
CA VAL A 14 -6.37 17.59 2.19
C VAL A 14 -6.54 16.37 3.09
N LEU A 15 -5.69 16.24 4.10
CA LEU A 15 -5.78 15.09 5.02
C LEU A 15 -7.13 15.03 5.72
N LEU A 16 -7.61 16.15 6.23
CA LEU A 16 -8.88 16.17 6.95
C LEU A 16 -10.04 15.86 6.04
N THR A 17 -10.02 16.37 4.82
CA THR A 17 -11.08 16.09 3.83
C THR A 17 -11.11 14.61 3.46
N LEU A 18 -9.96 14.05 3.12
CA LEU A 18 -9.90 12.64 2.73
C LEU A 18 -10.23 11.72 3.90
N LYS A 19 -9.76 12.06 5.08
CA LYS A 19 -10.07 11.29 6.28
C LYS A 19 -11.57 11.23 6.52
N ALA A 20 -12.24 12.39 6.44
CA ALA A 20 -13.68 12.45 6.66
C ALA A 20 -14.42 11.56 5.64
N VAL A 21 -14.05 11.65 4.37
CA VAL A 21 -14.67 10.87 3.31
C VAL A 21 -14.48 9.38 3.54
N LEU A 22 -13.27 8.96 3.84
CA LEU A 22 -12.98 7.54 4.02
C LEU A 22 -13.62 6.98 5.28
N GLU A 23 -13.67 7.77 6.34
CA GLU A 23 -14.35 7.33 7.56
C GLU A 23 -15.85 7.15 7.36
N MET A 24 -16.45 7.94 6.49
CA MET A 24 -17.85 7.75 6.11
C MET A 24 -18.08 6.43 5.38
N HIS A 25 -17.06 5.83 4.82
CA HIS A 25 -17.13 4.56 4.10
C HIS A 25 -16.53 3.41 4.90
N ASP A 26 -16.53 3.56 6.23
CA ASP A 26 -16.14 2.50 7.16
C ASP A 26 -14.65 2.15 7.19
N PHE A 27 -13.81 3.07 6.79
CA PHE A 27 -12.36 2.90 6.99
C PHE A 27 -11.94 3.53 8.32
N ASP A 28 -10.92 2.94 8.93
CA ASP A 28 -10.24 3.53 10.09
C ASP A 28 -9.03 4.28 9.54
N VAL A 29 -8.99 5.60 9.71
CA VAL A 29 -8.00 6.43 9.02
C VAL A 29 -7.09 7.13 10.00
N HIS A 30 -5.78 6.93 9.82
CA HIS A 30 -4.74 7.68 10.52
C HIS A 30 -4.05 8.60 9.52
N THR A 31 -3.47 9.67 10.00
CA THR A 31 -2.82 10.66 9.13
C THR A 31 -1.39 10.93 9.59
N ALA A 32 -0.55 11.33 8.63
CA ALA A 32 0.81 11.77 8.89
C ALA A 32 1.12 12.95 7.98
N THR A 33 1.95 13.87 8.44
CA THR A 33 2.23 15.11 7.69
C THR A 33 3.65 15.16 7.14
N SER A 34 4.45 14.13 7.37
CA SER A 34 5.84 14.09 6.91
C SER A 34 6.29 12.65 6.78
N VAL A 35 7.43 12.44 6.14
CA VAL A 35 8.04 11.12 6.04
C VAL A 35 8.35 10.56 7.43
N SER A 36 8.93 11.38 8.30
CA SER A 36 9.27 10.96 9.65
C SER A 36 8.05 10.52 10.45
N ASP A 37 6.99 11.30 10.40
CA ASP A 37 5.73 10.97 11.08
C ASP A 37 5.14 9.68 10.53
N ALA A 38 5.17 9.53 9.20
CA ALA A 38 4.67 8.33 8.55
C ALA A 38 5.46 7.09 9.00
N LYS A 39 6.79 7.17 9.04
CA LYS A 39 7.62 6.06 9.46
C LYS A 39 7.32 5.64 10.89
N THR A 40 7.16 6.61 11.78
CA THR A 40 6.82 6.33 13.17
C THR A 40 5.50 5.57 13.26
N LYS A 41 4.49 6.03 12.52
CA LYS A 41 3.19 5.38 12.55
C LYS A 41 3.22 4.00 11.92
N LEU A 42 3.97 3.83 10.84
CA LEU A 42 4.14 2.52 10.21
C LEU A 42 4.79 1.51 11.16
N ASP A 43 5.77 1.96 11.95
CA ASP A 43 6.48 1.07 12.87
C ASP A 43 5.68 0.74 14.13
N THR A 44 4.78 1.62 14.54
CA THR A 44 4.02 1.43 15.78
C THR A 44 2.61 0.93 15.57
N GLY A 45 2.13 0.93 14.33
CA GLY A 45 0.80 0.45 13.99
C GLY A 45 0.83 -0.63 12.94
N SER A 46 -0.33 -0.97 12.45
CA SER A 46 -0.49 -1.93 11.36
C SER A 46 -1.57 -1.40 10.43
N TYR A 47 -1.28 -1.38 9.14
CA TYR A 47 -2.15 -0.77 8.15
C TYR A 47 -2.45 -1.73 7.01
N HIS A 48 -3.67 -1.63 6.47
CA HIS A 48 -4.05 -2.38 5.27
C HIS A 48 -3.60 -1.65 4.01
N MET A 49 -3.53 -0.31 4.08
CA MET A 49 -3.14 0.50 2.94
C MET A 49 -2.45 1.78 3.39
N VAL A 50 -1.50 2.25 2.60
CA VAL A 50 -0.83 3.53 2.78
C VAL A 50 -1.02 4.34 1.51
N ILE A 51 -1.55 5.55 1.65
CA ILE A 51 -1.73 6.48 0.54
C ILE A 51 -0.90 7.71 0.88
N THR A 52 0.02 8.09 0.02
CA THR A 52 0.91 9.21 0.27
C THR A 52 0.93 10.19 -0.90
N ASP A 53 1.02 11.48 -0.59
CA ASP A 53 1.38 12.46 -1.58
C ASP A 53 2.82 12.22 -2.02
N MET A 54 3.17 12.60 -3.24
CA MET A 54 4.51 12.38 -3.76
C MET A 54 5.48 13.44 -3.23
N ARG A 55 5.07 14.70 -3.29
CA ARG A 55 5.92 15.82 -2.91
C ARG A 55 5.50 16.36 -1.57
N MET A 56 6.38 16.33 -0.61
CA MET A 56 6.16 16.90 0.70
C MET A 56 7.38 17.76 1.07
N GLU A 57 8.19 17.32 2.04
CA GLU A 57 9.40 18.04 2.40
C GLU A 57 10.47 17.92 1.29
N THR A 58 10.39 16.89 0.44
CA THR A 58 11.24 16.74 -0.73
C THR A 58 10.41 16.21 -1.89
N GLU A 59 10.96 16.24 -3.10
CA GLU A 59 10.27 15.71 -4.27
C GLU A 59 10.14 14.19 -4.25
N THR A 60 10.96 13.50 -3.45
CA THR A 60 10.94 12.05 -3.36
C THR A 60 10.31 11.54 -2.08
N ALA A 61 9.70 12.42 -1.29
CA ALA A 61 9.13 12.04 0.01
C ALA A 61 8.13 10.89 -0.10
N GLY A 62 7.23 10.94 -1.08
CA GLY A 62 6.25 9.88 -1.27
C GLY A 62 6.88 8.52 -1.53
N TRP A 63 7.96 8.49 -2.29
CA TRP A 63 8.68 7.23 -2.54
C TRP A 63 9.30 6.67 -1.27
N GLN A 64 9.80 7.55 -0.40
CA GLN A 64 10.36 7.14 0.88
C GLN A 64 9.28 6.51 1.77
N VAL A 65 8.08 7.07 1.75
CA VAL A 65 6.95 6.50 2.49
C VAL A 65 6.58 5.13 1.92
N VAL A 66 6.50 4.99 0.60
CA VAL A 66 6.18 3.73 -0.05
C VAL A 66 7.20 2.66 0.33
N GLN A 67 8.49 2.99 0.30
CA GLN A 67 9.53 2.04 0.66
C GLN A 67 9.44 1.62 2.13
N ALA A 68 9.17 2.57 3.02
CA ALA A 68 9.00 2.26 4.44
C ALA A 68 7.78 1.35 4.67
N ALA A 69 6.71 1.58 3.92
CA ALA A 69 5.52 0.74 4.01
C ALA A 69 5.80 -0.67 3.53
N ARG A 70 6.51 -0.82 2.42
CA ARG A 70 6.85 -2.13 1.87
C ARG A 70 7.77 -2.94 2.77
N ALA A 71 8.55 -2.28 3.60
CA ALA A 71 9.43 -2.95 4.54
C ALA A 71 8.69 -3.53 5.73
N GLN A 72 7.43 -3.19 5.93
CA GLN A 72 6.65 -3.68 7.07
C GLN A 72 6.20 -5.12 6.85
N LYS A 73 6.22 -5.90 7.90
CA LYS A 73 5.85 -7.32 7.84
C LYS A 73 4.37 -7.52 7.51
N TYR A 74 3.53 -6.56 7.88
CA TYR A 74 2.11 -6.65 7.59
C TYR A 74 1.78 -6.31 6.12
N ARG A 75 2.75 -5.85 5.36
CA ARG A 75 2.67 -5.67 3.90
C ARG A 75 1.41 -4.93 3.45
N PRO A 76 1.32 -3.62 3.72
CA PRO A 76 0.15 -2.84 3.31
C PRO A 76 0.15 -2.62 1.80
N ALA A 77 -1.03 -2.42 1.22
CA ALA A 77 -1.13 -1.90 -0.14
C ALA A 77 -0.58 -0.48 -0.16
N THR A 78 -0.02 -0.05 -1.28
CA THR A 78 0.55 1.29 -1.40
C THR A 78 0.01 2.01 -2.62
N ALA A 79 -0.27 3.30 -2.46
CA ALA A 79 -0.70 4.16 -3.56
C ALA A 79 -0.11 5.55 -3.37
N ILE A 80 0.18 6.21 -4.49
CA ILE A 80 0.59 7.59 -4.49
C ILE A 80 -0.55 8.45 -5.02
N LEU A 81 -0.90 9.50 -4.30
CA LEU A 81 -1.92 10.45 -4.69
C LEU A 81 -1.24 11.78 -4.97
N THR A 82 -1.20 12.22 -6.23
CA THR A 82 -0.44 13.40 -6.62
C THR A 82 -1.21 14.25 -7.63
N ALA A 83 -0.98 15.57 -7.57
CA ALA A 83 -1.51 16.51 -8.57
C ALA A 83 -0.66 16.51 -9.84
N TYR A 84 0.58 16.09 -9.74
CA TYR A 84 1.53 16.17 -10.84
C TYR A 84 2.20 14.81 -11.05
N PRO A 85 1.57 13.92 -11.83
CA PRO A 85 2.17 12.60 -12.05
C PRO A 85 3.49 12.73 -12.80
N PRO A 86 4.49 11.92 -12.46
CA PRO A 86 5.77 11.97 -13.15
C PRO A 86 5.62 11.52 -14.59
N PRO A 87 6.33 12.18 -15.53
CA PRO A 87 6.20 11.84 -16.95
C PRO A 87 6.69 10.44 -17.30
N ASP A 88 7.60 9.90 -16.51
CA ASP A 88 8.23 8.63 -16.83
C ASP A 88 7.51 7.39 -16.33
N SER A 89 6.48 7.53 -15.57
CA SER A 89 5.62 6.42 -15.11
C SER A 89 6.37 5.21 -14.53
N ASN A 90 7.49 5.45 -13.84
CA ASN A 90 8.23 4.35 -13.23
C ASN A 90 7.89 4.14 -11.75
N TRP A 91 6.72 4.60 -11.35
CA TRP A 91 6.26 4.48 -9.97
C TRP A 91 6.07 3.02 -9.55
N GLN A 92 5.76 2.15 -10.51
CA GLN A 92 5.62 0.72 -10.23
C GLN A 92 6.96 0.08 -9.87
N ASP A 93 8.01 0.49 -10.54
CA ASP A 93 9.36 0.00 -10.26
C ASP A 93 9.84 0.41 -8.87
N ARG A 94 9.30 1.51 -8.36
CA ARG A 94 9.62 1.99 -7.02
C ARG A 94 8.72 1.40 -5.94
N GLY A 95 7.79 0.53 -6.35
CA GLY A 95 7.04 -0.27 -5.40
C GLY A 95 5.64 0.20 -5.08
N ALA A 96 5.18 1.31 -5.64
CA ALA A 96 3.79 1.71 -5.47
C ALA A 96 2.90 0.84 -6.36
N GLN A 97 1.76 0.43 -5.84
CA GLN A 97 0.84 -0.41 -6.60
C GLN A 97 -0.10 0.41 -7.46
N SER A 98 -0.28 1.68 -7.13
CA SER A 98 -1.15 2.55 -7.90
C SER A 98 -0.72 4.00 -7.80
N LEU A 99 -1.05 4.75 -8.84
CA LEU A 99 -0.87 6.19 -8.88
C LEU A 99 -2.24 6.82 -9.09
N LEU A 100 -2.66 7.64 -8.15
CA LEU A 100 -3.93 8.35 -8.20
C LEU A 100 -3.64 9.82 -8.47
N VAL A 101 -4.40 10.46 -9.36
CA VAL A 101 -4.13 11.84 -9.77
C VAL A 101 -5.18 12.76 -9.17
N LYS A 102 -4.74 13.82 -8.49
CA LYS A 102 -5.62 14.86 -7.94
C LYS A 102 -6.06 15.82 -9.06
N PRO A 103 -7.25 16.41 -9.00
CA PRO A 103 -8.32 16.09 -8.06
C PRO A 103 -9.03 14.81 -8.45
N ILE A 104 -9.48 14.06 -7.46
CA ILE A 104 -10.21 12.84 -7.72
C ILE A 104 -11.56 12.94 -7.02
N GLY A 105 -12.62 12.52 -7.70
CA GLY A 105 -13.95 12.54 -7.10
C GLY A 105 -14.06 11.54 -5.96
N THR A 106 -14.85 11.88 -4.97
CA THR A 106 -15.01 11.08 -3.76
C THR A 106 -15.39 9.63 -4.06
N ARG A 107 -16.36 9.43 -4.94
CA ARG A 107 -16.80 8.10 -5.30
C ARG A 107 -15.73 7.30 -5.99
N ASP A 108 -15.00 7.95 -6.90
CA ASP A 108 -13.94 7.28 -7.64
C ASP A 108 -12.78 6.91 -6.71
N LEU A 109 -12.45 7.79 -5.77
CA LEU A 109 -11.40 7.51 -4.80
C LEU A 109 -11.74 6.29 -3.96
N VAL A 110 -12.93 6.23 -3.39
CA VAL A 110 -13.36 5.10 -2.56
C VAL A 110 -13.36 3.81 -3.37
N ARG A 111 -13.89 3.87 -4.59
CA ARG A 111 -13.94 2.70 -5.47
C ARG A 111 -12.56 2.17 -5.80
N GLN A 112 -11.63 3.06 -6.12
CA GLN A 112 -10.27 2.66 -6.43
C GLN A 112 -9.54 2.08 -5.22
N ILE A 113 -9.75 2.67 -4.05
CA ILE A 113 -9.17 2.17 -2.81
C ILE A 113 -9.68 0.76 -2.51
N GLU A 114 -10.99 0.55 -2.62
CA GLU A 114 -11.57 -0.76 -2.38
C GLU A 114 -11.04 -1.81 -3.35
N ALA A 115 -10.93 -1.45 -4.63
CA ALA A 115 -10.39 -2.36 -5.64
C ALA A 115 -8.93 -2.70 -5.37
N LEU A 116 -8.12 -1.71 -4.98
CA LEU A 116 -6.72 -1.94 -4.66
C LEU A 116 -6.56 -2.85 -3.44
N LEU A 117 -7.39 -2.67 -2.43
CA LEU A 117 -7.35 -3.52 -1.25
C LEU A 117 -7.70 -4.96 -1.58
N VAL A 118 -8.76 -5.18 -2.37
CA VAL A 118 -9.17 -6.52 -2.76
C VAL A 118 -8.06 -7.20 -3.57
N ASN A 119 -7.51 -6.52 -4.56
CA ASN A 119 -6.44 -7.07 -5.38
C ASN A 119 -5.20 -7.40 -4.56
N HIS A 120 -4.86 -6.52 -3.62
CA HIS A 120 -3.70 -6.73 -2.77
C HIS A 120 -3.89 -7.93 -1.85
N GLU A 121 -5.06 -8.08 -1.27
CA GLU A 121 -5.39 -9.23 -0.42
C GLU A 121 -5.33 -10.53 -1.21
N ASP A 122 -5.84 -10.52 -2.44
CA ASP A 122 -5.78 -11.69 -3.31
C ASP A 122 -4.34 -12.06 -3.67
N GLU A 123 -3.51 -11.08 -3.96
CA GLU A 123 -2.09 -11.32 -4.22
C GLU A 123 -1.39 -11.93 -3.01
N LYS A 124 -1.68 -11.42 -1.81
CA LYS A 124 -1.11 -11.97 -0.58
C LYS A 124 -1.53 -13.40 -0.36
N GLN A 125 -2.78 -13.72 -0.60
CA GLN A 125 -3.28 -15.09 -0.45
C GLN A 125 -2.63 -16.02 -1.47
N SER A 126 -2.49 -15.59 -2.70
CA SER A 126 -1.84 -16.38 -3.74
C SER A 126 -0.38 -16.66 -3.39
N GLN A 127 0.33 -15.66 -2.91
CA GLN A 127 1.73 -15.83 -2.49
C GLN A 127 1.85 -16.79 -1.32
N SER A 128 0.95 -16.71 -0.35
CA SER A 128 0.94 -17.62 0.78
C SER A 128 0.68 -19.06 0.35
N LEU A 129 -0.25 -19.24 -0.58
CA LEU A 129 -0.56 -20.57 -1.10
C LEU A 129 0.64 -21.15 -1.85
N ASP A 130 1.29 -20.35 -2.69
CA ASP A 130 2.48 -20.81 -3.40
C ASP A 130 3.59 -21.23 -2.45
N ARG A 131 3.81 -20.47 -1.38
CA ARG A 131 4.81 -20.83 -0.38
C ARG A 131 4.47 -22.16 0.29
N SER A 132 3.21 -22.37 0.61
CA SER A 132 2.77 -23.63 1.22
C SER A 132 2.99 -24.80 0.28
N LEU A 133 2.68 -24.63 -0.99
CA LEU A 133 2.90 -25.67 -1.98
C LEU A 133 4.38 -25.97 -2.17
N GLN A 134 5.22 -24.96 -2.20
CA GLN A 134 6.66 -25.15 -2.30
C GLN A 134 7.23 -25.87 -1.10
N ALA A 135 6.78 -25.52 0.10
CA ALA A 135 7.23 -26.22 1.30
C ALA A 135 6.81 -27.68 1.28
N THR A 136 5.60 -27.96 0.84
CA THR A 136 5.13 -29.34 0.72
C THR A 136 5.97 -30.12 -0.27
N ARG A 137 6.33 -29.52 -1.39
CA ARG A 137 7.18 -30.18 -2.38
C ARG A 137 8.57 -30.46 -1.84
N ALA A 138 9.08 -29.58 -1.01
CA ALA A 138 10.39 -29.79 -0.42
C ALA A 138 10.41 -30.98 0.54
N ASP A 139 9.30 -31.21 1.21
CA ASP A 139 9.19 -32.35 2.11
C ASP A 139 9.02 -33.67 1.38
N PHE A 140 8.49 -33.60 0.23
CA PHE A 140 8.25 -34.80 -0.53
C PHE A 140 9.30 -35.01 -1.50
N PRO A 141 9.60 -35.61 -1.89
CA PRO A 141 10.47 -36.27 -2.50
C PRO A 141 10.81 -36.05 -3.83
N GLU A 142 11.50 -35.11 -3.94
CA GLU A 142 12.45 -35.16 -4.96
C GLU A 142 13.20 -36.41 -4.93
N LYS A 143 13.14 -36.99 -3.83
CA LYS A 143 13.60 -38.34 -3.73
C LYS A 143 13.02 -39.21 -4.78
N ASN A 144 11.74 -39.08 -5.00
CA ASN A 144 11.07 -39.84 -6.00
C ASN A 144 11.55 -39.51 -7.38
N ASN A 145 11.77 -38.25 -7.64
CA ASN A 145 12.25 -37.87 -8.95
C ASN A 145 13.60 -38.48 -9.26
N ARG A 146 14.46 -38.49 -8.29
CA ARG A 146 15.77 -39.10 -8.51
C ARG A 146 15.71 -40.58 -8.75
N LYS A 147 14.78 -41.24 -8.14
CA LYS A 147 14.63 -42.65 -8.33
C LYS A 147 14.09 -43.00 -9.70
N VAL A 148 13.27 -42.11 -10.21
CA VAL A 148 12.66 -42.36 -11.50
C VAL A 148 13.64 -42.20 -12.64
N SER A 149 14.61 -41.40 -12.45
CA SER A 149 15.57 -41.17 -13.54
C SER A 149 16.58 -42.28 -13.76
#